data_f26e9b96e3f317aeec1870bf0b93f9ee
#
_entry.id   f26e9b96e3f317aeec1870bf0b93f9ee
#
_cell.length_a   1.000
_cell.length_b   1.000
_cell.length_c   1.000
_cell.angle_alpha   90.00
_cell.angle_beta   90.00
_cell.angle_gamma   90.00
#
_symmetry.space_group_name_H-M   'P 1'
#
loop_
_entity.id
_entity.type
_entity.pdbx_description
1 polymer ?
#
loop_
_entity_poly.entity_id
_entity_poly.type
_entity_poly.pdbx_seq_one_letter_code
_entity_poly.pdbx_strand_id
1 'polypeptide(L)'
;MLKLYLPKLEDYWYEEKILKDPNTMSYNAGYEVVYYGYHYDTGCIDFPKDKWKEKFDKRQGKNVYFAYILDSENNEFIGYCNYQYNEKDNKYECGLLIDAEYRGKGYSKEALTLLCEEARKNEIKELYDTFEVDRGNTLKIFEDVGFKIVNELTWKKFGKEVTGVEVKIEL
;
A
#
# COMPACT_ATOMS: atom_id res chain seq x y z
N MET A 1 -11.47 16.03 -4.00
CA MET A 1 -12.19 14.78 -3.61
C MET A 1 -11.49 13.58 -4.23
N LEU A 2 -11.19 12.60 -3.41
CA LEU A 2 -10.54 11.38 -3.88
C LEU A 2 -11.55 10.33 -4.33
N LYS A 3 -11.14 9.51 -5.29
CA LYS A 3 -11.88 8.35 -5.76
C LYS A 3 -10.92 7.17 -5.92
N LEU A 4 -11.44 5.96 -5.76
CA LEU A 4 -10.71 4.75 -6.08
C LEU A 4 -10.96 4.41 -7.55
N TYR A 5 -9.88 4.27 -8.30
CA TYR A 5 -9.91 4.00 -9.73
C TYR A 5 -9.30 2.62 -9.99
N LEU A 6 -10.06 1.72 -10.60
CA LEU A 6 -9.56 0.41 -10.99
C LEU A 6 -8.72 0.54 -12.27
N PRO A 7 -7.40 0.43 -12.19
CA PRO A 7 -6.56 0.69 -13.33
C PRO A 7 -6.70 -0.40 -14.40
N LYS A 8 -6.72 0.04 -15.66
CA LYS A 8 -6.60 -0.82 -16.82
C LYS A 8 -5.12 -1.13 -17.04
N LEU A 9 -4.82 -2.14 -17.85
CA LEU A 9 -3.44 -2.50 -18.13
C LEU A 9 -2.63 -1.31 -18.67
N GLU A 10 -3.22 -0.51 -19.52
CA GLU A 10 -2.60 0.68 -20.11
C GLU A 10 -2.30 1.80 -19.11
N ASP A 11 -2.87 1.75 -17.91
CA ASP A 11 -2.62 2.73 -16.86
C ASP A 11 -1.39 2.37 -15.99
N TYR A 12 -0.80 1.21 -16.19
CA TYR A 12 0.28 0.72 -15.34
C TYR A 12 1.59 1.52 -15.45
N TRP A 13 1.68 2.42 -16.41
CA TRP A 13 2.77 3.41 -16.47
C TRP A 13 2.88 4.22 -15.19
N TYR A 14 1.75 4.48 -14.52
CA TYR A 14 1.76 5.24 -13.28
C TYR A 14 2.41 4.45 -12.14
N GLU A 15 2.06 3.20 -11.98
CA GLU A 15 2.71 2.34 -10.97
C GLU A 15 4.21 2.22 -11.25
N GLU A 16 4.59 1.99 -12.51
CA GLU A 16 6.00 1.98 -12.89
C GLU A 16 6.71 3.27 -12.48
N LYS A 17 6.09 4.41 -12.72
CA LYS A 17 6.62 5.73 -12.36
C LYS A 17 6.90 5.85 -10.86
N ILE A 18 5.93 5.54 -10.01
CA ILE A 18 6.07 5.72 -8.56
C ILE A 18 7.00 4.69 -7.93
N LEU A 19 7.06 3.47 -8.47
CA LEU A 19 7.99 2.45 -8.00
C LEU A 19 9.45 2.76 -8.30
N LYS A 20 9.72 3.66 -9.25
CA LYS A 20 11.06 4.14 -9.58
C LYS A 20 11.49 5.37 -8.77
N ASP A 21 10.58 5.99 -8.05
CA ASP A 21 10.87 7.22 -7.31
C ASP A 21 11.43 6.89 -5.92
N PRO A 22 12.72 7.18 -5.65
CA PRO A 22 13.30 6.92 -4.33
C PRO A 22 12.61 7.67 -3.20
N ASN A 23 12.07 8.86 -3.47
CA ASN A 23 11.36 9.63 -2.45
C ASN A 23 10.06 8.94 -2.04
N THR A 24 9.38 8.32 -2.98
CA THR A 24 8.15 7.55 -2.69
C THR A 24 8.47 6.22 -2.05
N MET A 25 9.53 5.54 -2.51
CA MET A 25 9.84 4.15 -2.15
C MET A 25 10.82 3.98 -0.99
N SER A 26 11.32 5.06 -0.39
CA SER A 26 12.33 4.99 0.68
C SER A 26 11.91 4.12 1.88
N TYR A 27 10.62 4.03 2.18
CA TYR A 27 10.12 3.17 3.25
C TYR A 27 10.44 1.69 3.01
N ASN A 28 10.59 1.29 1.76
CA ASN A 28 10.81 -0.08 1.32
C ASN A 28 12.30 -0.46 1.23
N ALA A 29 13.20 0.48 1.54
CA ALA A 29 14.65 0.26 1.48
C ALA A 29 15.16 -0.56 2.66
N GLY A 30 16.24 -1.27 2.46
CA GLY A 30 17.01 -1.90 3.54
C GLY A 30 16.51 -3.26 4.01
N TYR A 31 15.58 -3.89 3.32
CA TYR A 31 15.08 -5.23 3.65
C TYR A 31 15.90 -6.31 2.96
N GLU A 32 16.27 -7.37 3.71
CA GLU A 32 17.01 -8.53 3.20
C GLU A 32 16.03 -9.48 2.47
N VAL A 33 15.52 -9.03 1.34
CA VAL A 33 14.61 -9.80 0.50
C VAL A 33 15.15 -9.84 -0.93
N VAL A 34 14.85 -10.92 -1.64
CA VAL A 34 15.24 -11.09 -3.03
C VAL A 34 14.00 -11.33 -3.85
N TYR A 35 13.63 -10.35 -4.68
CA TYR A 35 12.59 -10.52 -5.68
C TYR A 35 12.91 -9.62 -6.88
N TYR A 36 12.28 -9.90 -8.00
CA TYR A 36 12.56 -9.21 -9.24
C TYR A 36 12.43 -7.70 -9.11
N GLY A 37 13.47 -7.00 -9.53
CA GLY A 37 13.47 -5.53 -9.62
C GLY A 37 13.73 -4.78 -8.33
N TYR A 38 13.84 -5.46 -7.19
CA TYR A 38 14.05 -4.79 -5.90
C TYR A 38 15.44 -4.18 -5.77
N HIS A 39 15.51 -2.94 -5.31
CA HIS A 39 16.74 -2.21 -4.99
C HIS A 39 16.84 -1.98 -3.49
N TYR A 40 17.78 -2.64 -2.86
CA TYR A 40 18.00 -2.61 -1.41
C TYR A 40 18.27 -1.20 -0.89
N ASP A 41 19.05 -0.41 -1.60
CA ASP A 41 19.50 0.92 -1.17
C ASP A 41 18.40 1.99 -1.24
N THR A 42 17.52 1.91 -2.21
CA THR A 42 16.49 2.93 -2.46
C THR A 42 15.06 2.46 -2.14
N GLY A 43 14.85 1.15 -2.08
CA GLY A 43 13.51 0.57 -1.96
C GLY A 43 12.74 0.53 -3.28
N CYS A 44 13.31 1.08 -4.35
CA CYS A 44 12.68 1.10 -5.65
C CYS A 44 12.50 -0.29 -6.22
N ILE A 45 11.53 -0.43 -7.11
CA ILE A 45 11.22 -1.69 -7.78
C ILE A 45 11.13 -1.43 -9.27
N ASP A 46 11.91 -2.18 -10.05
CA ASP A 46 11.81 -2.17 -11.51
C ASP A 46 10.52 -2.84 -11.93
N PHE A 47 9.70 -2.11 -12.66
CA PHE A 47 8.41 -2.61 -13.13
C PHE A 47 8.23 -2.29 -14.62
N PRO A 48 9.02 -2.95 -15.49
CA PRO A 48 8.98 -2.67 -16.92
C PRO A 48 7.68 -3.18 -17.54
N LYS A 49 7.34 -2.63 -18.71
CA LYS A 49 6.08 -2.89 -19.40
C LYS A 49 5.80 -4.38 -19.64
N ASP A 50 6.82 -5.18 -19.88
CA ASP A 50 6.67 -6.63 -20.11
C ASP A 50 6.26 -7.40 -18.83
N LYS A 51 6.28 -6.75 -17.66
CA LYS A 51 5.84 -7.30 -16.37
C LYS A 51 4.43 -6.84 -15.97
N TRP A 52 3.86 -5.87 -16.66
CA TRP A 52 2.57 -5.29 -16.28
C TRP A 52 1.42 -6.29 -16.34
N LYS A 53 1.34 -7.07 -17.41
CA LYS A 53 0.22 -7.99 -17.63
C LYS A 53 0.15 -9.08 -16.57
N GLU A 54 1.26 -9.64 -16.17
CA GLU A 54 1.30 -10.65 -15.11
C GLU A 54 0.72 -10.13 -13.80
N LYS A 55 1.11 -8.91 -13.42
CA LYS A 55 0.61 -8.27 -12.22
C LYS A 55 -0.87 -7.91 -12.35
N PHE A 56 -1.27 -7.38 -13.49
CA PHE A 56 -2.66 -7.06 -13.79
C PHE A 56 -3.55 -8.29 -13.64
N ASP A 57 -3.16 -9.41 -14.25
CA ASP A 57 -3.94 -10.65 -14.22
C ASP A 57 -4.09 -11.20 -12.79
N LYS A 58 -3.03 -11.14 -11.99
CA LYS A 58 -3.07 -11.57 -10.57
C LYS A 58 -4.05 -10.76 -9.74
N ARG A 59 -4.29 -9.51 -10.10
CA ARG A 59 -5.17 -8.58 -9.37
C ARG A 59 -6.63 -8.70 -9.77
N GLN A 60 -6.98 -9.56 -10.73
CA GLN A 60 -8.36 -9.76 -11.16
C GLN A 60 -9.10 -10.82 -10.34
N GLY A 61 -8.44 -11.46 -9.38
CA GLY A 61 -9.03 -12.49 -8.53
C GLY A 61 -9.95 -11.91 -7.45
N LYS A 62 -10.76 -12.78 -6.86
CA LYS A 62 -11.75 -12.40 -5.84
C LYS A 62 -11.15 -11.91 -4.53
N ASN A 63 -9.97 -12.39 -4.20
CA ASN A 63 -9.32 -12.15 -2.90
C ASN A 63 -8.29 -11.03 -2.97
N VAL A 64 -8.33 -10.25 -4.02
CA VAL A 64 -7.41 -9.12 -4.26
C VAL A 64 -8.22 -7.93 -4.72
N TYR A 65 -7.94 -6.79 -4.14
CA TYR A 65 -8.42 -5.49 -4.61
C TYR A 65 -7.23 -4.55 -4.79
N PHE A 66 -7.14 -3.90 -5.93
CA PHE A 66 -6.07 -2.94 -6.20
C PHE A 66 -6.67 -1.75 -6.95
N ALA A 67 -6.44 -0.55 -6.45
CA ALA A 67 -6.94 0.67 -7.06
C ALA A 67 -5.91 1.78 -7.00
N TYR A 68 -5.88 2.62 -8.01
CA TYR A 68 -5.20 3.91 -7.92
C TYR A 68 -6.09 4.89 -7.15
N ILE A 69 -5.45 5.79 -6.46
CA ILE A 69 -6.13 6.90 -5.78
C ILE A 69 -6.14 8.07 -6.75
N LEU A 70 -7.33 8.48 -7.16
CA LEU A 70 -7.53 9.55 -8.15
C LEU A 70 -8.01 10.81 -7.44
N ASP A 71 -7.26 11.90 -7.61
CA ASP A 71 -7.77 13.22 -7.29
C ASP A 71 -8.67 13.69 -8.44
N SER A 72 -9.97 13.62 -8.21
CA SER A 72 -10.96 13.88 -9.27
C SER A 72 -11.07 15.36 -9.66
N GLU A 73 -10.59 16.27 -8.82
CA GLU A 73 -10.59 17.71 -9.14
C GLU A 73 -9.51 18.05 -10.16
N ASN A 74 -8.32 17.47 -9.98
CA ASN A 74 -7.18 17.69 -10.85
C ASN A 74 -7.00 16.60 -11.91
N ASN A 75 -7.79 15.53 -11.82
CA ASN A 75 -7.69 14.36 -12.68
C ASN A 75 -6.28 13.75 -12.69
N GLU A 76 -5.69 13.59 -11.51
CA GLU A 76 -4.34 13.08 -11.31
C GLU A 76 -4.34 11.88 -10.38
N PHE A 77 -3.53 10.87 -10.71
CA PHE A 77 -3.25 9.78 -9.78
C PHE A 77 -2.27 10.27 -8.71
N ILE A 78 -2.53 9.94 -7.46
CA ILE A 78 -1.72 10.39 -6.33
C ILE A 78 -1.15 9.24 -5.49
N GLY A 79 -1.43 8.01 -5.86
CA GLY A 79 -0.97 6.82 -5.16
C GLY A 79 -1.82 5.61 -5.51
N TYR A 80 -1.68 4.57 -4.70
CA TYR A 80 -2.55 3.38 -4.81
C TYR A 80 -2.87 2.81 -3.43
N CYS A 81 -3.89 1.97 -3.40
CA CYS A 81 -4.24 1.20 -2.22
C CYS A 81 -4.71 -0.19 -2.63
N ASN A 82 -4.63 -1.11 -1.71
CA ASN A 82 -5.01 -2.49 -1.98
C ASN A 82 -5.43 -3.23 -0.72
N TYR A 83 -6.08 -4.35 -0.91
CA TYR A 83 -6.11 -5.43 0.08
C TYR A 83 -5.99 -6.77 -0.64
N GLN A 84 -5.49 -7.76 0.07
CA GLN A 84 -5.23 -9.08 -0.48
C GLN A 84 -5.31 -10.12 0.62
N TYR A 85 -5.93 -11.26 0.32
CA TYR A 85 -6.00 -12.37 1.25
C TYR A 85 -4.65 -13.07 1.35
N ASN A 86 -4.15 -13.19 2.57
CA ASN A 86 -2.94 -13.94 2.88
C ASN A 86 -3.35 -15.33 3.39
N GLU A 87 -3.18 -16.36 2.55
CA GLU A 87 -3.57 -17.74 2.88
C GLU A 87 -2.77 -18.29 4.05
N LYS A 88 -1.51 -17.91 4.18
CA LYS A 88 -0.63 -18.39 5.25
C LYS A 88 -1.14 -17.95 6.63
N ASP A 89 -1.55 -16.70 6.74
CA ASP A 89 -2.00 -16.11 7.99
C ASP A 89 -3.52 -16.04 8.11
N ASN A 90 -4.24 -16.49 7.08
CA ASN A 90 -5.69 -16.56 7.02
C ASN A 90 -6.36 -15.21 7.34
N LYS A 91 -5.87 -14.15 6.71
CA LYS A 91 -6.39 -12.80 6.91
C LYS A 91 -6.19 -11.93 5.69
N TYR A 92 -7.00 -10.86 5.58
CA TYR A 92 -6.80 -9.83 4.56
C TYR A 92 -5.82 -8.78 5.06
N GLU A 93 -4.78 -8.53 4.28
CA GLU A 93 -3.82 -7.47 4.53
C GLU A 93 -4.07 -6.32 3.57
N CYS A 94 -3.97 -5.10 4.04
CA CYS A 94 -4.14 -3.91 3.22
C CYS A 94 -2.84 -3.12 3.11
N GLY A 95 -2.81 -2.23 2.13
CA GLY A 95 -1.68 -1.35 1.91
C GLY A 95 -2.13 -0.03 1.31
N LEU A 96 -1.35 0.99 1.55
CA LEU A 96 -1.59 2.34 1.07
C LEU A 96 -0.25 2.99 0.75
N LEU A 97 -0.12 3.52 -0.44
CA LEU A 97 1.05 4.28 -0.86
C LEU A 97 0.60 5.60 -1.47
N ILE A 98 1.06 6.69 -0.90
CA ILE A 98 0.88 8.03 -1.47
C ILE A 98 2.19 8.44 -2.13
N ASP A 99 2.12 8.88 -3.36
CA ASP A 99 3.23 9.47 -4.08
C ASP A 99 3.82 10.62 -3.25
N ALA A 100 5.14 10.64 -3.09
CA ALA A 100 5.84 11.60 -2.24
C ALA A 100 5.47 13.06 -2.54
N GLU A 101 5.22 13.37 -3.80
CA GLU A 101 4.82 14.71 -4.25
C GLU A 101 3.52 15.20 -3.61
N TYR A 102 2.65 14.26 -3.21
CA TYR A 102 1.31 14.56 -2.66
C TYR A 102 1.20 14.33 -1.15
N ARG A 103 2.30 14.04 -0.48
CA ARG A 103 2.30 13.82 0.98
C ARG A 103 2.10 15.12 1.75
N GLY A 104 1.61 15.00 2.99
CA GLY A 104 1.40 16.14 3.88
C GLY A 104 0.13 16.93 3.58
N LYS A 105 -0.78 16.42 2.78
CA LYS A 105 -2.03 17.07 2.37
C LYS A 105 -3.29 16.39 2.92
N GLY A 106 -3.13 15.39 3.79
CA GLY A 106 -4.26 14.69 4.39
C GLY A 106 -4.90 13.60 3.52
N TYR A 107 -4.33 13.29 2.37
CA TYR A 107 -4.90 12.31 1.44
C TYR A 107 -4.90 10.88 1.96
N SER A 108 -3.94 10.52 2.79
CA SER A 108 -3.82 9.14 3.31
C SER A 108 -5.05 8.72 4.11
N LYS A 109 -5.56 9.59 4.96
CA LYS A 109 -6.74 9.30 5.78
C LYS A 109 -7.98 9.11 4.92
N GLU A 110 -8.21 10.00 3.97
CA GLU A 110 -9.34 9.89 3.03
C GLU A 110 -9.25 8.61 2.20
N ALA A 111 -8.08 8.32 1.63
CA ALA A 111 -7.86 7.13 0.82
C ALA A 111 -8.07 5.84 1.63
N LEU A 112 -7.55 5.78 2.85
CA LEU A 112 -7.72 4.63 3.72
C LEU A 112 -9.19 4.41 4.10
N THR A 113 -9.91 5.50 4.36
CA THR A 113 -11.35 5.44 4.61
C THR A 113 -12.11 4.86 3.42
N LEU A 114 -11.80 5.32 2.21
CA LEU A 114 -12.40 4.78 0.98
C LEU A 114 -12.09 3.30 0.78
N LEU A 115 -10.87 2.88 1.08
CA LEU A 115 -10.50 1.47 0.99
C LEU A 115 -11.31 0.61 1.96
N CYS A 116 -11.49 1.07 3.19
CA CYS A 116 -12.31 0.37 4.18
C CYS A 116 -13.77 0.28 3.74
N GLU A 117 -14.33 1.34 3.17
CA GLU A 117 -15.69 1.33 2.62
C GLU A 117 -15.83 0.31 1.50
N GLU A 118 -14.84 0.25 0.60
CA GLU A 118 -14.83 -0.73 -0.49
C GLU A 118 -14.73 -2.16 0.04
N ALA A 119 -13.90 -2.39 1.04
CA ALA A 119 -13.78 -3.69 1.68
C ALA A 119 -15.11 -4.14 2.32
N ARG A 120 -15.83 -3.21 2.97
CA ARG A 120 -17.18 -3.50 3.53
C ARG A 120 -18.16 -3.91 2.44
N LYS A 121 -18.16 -3.22 1.31
CA LYS A 121 -19.02 -3.57 0.16
C LYS A 121 -18.74 -4.98 -0.36
N ASN A 122 -17.50 -5.40 -0.28
CA ASN A 122 -17.05 -6.73 -0.71
C ASN A 122 -17.14 -7.77 0.41
N GLU A 123 -17.83 -7.44 1.50
CA GLU A 123 -18.11 -8.34 2.64
C GLU A 123 -16.84 -8.79 3.39
N ILE A 124 -15.77 -8.03 3.29
CA ILE A 124 -14.56 -8.24 4.08
C ILE A 124 -14.84 -7.79 5.52
N LYS A 125 -14.50 -8.62 6.49
CA LYS A 125 -14.83 -8.37 7.91
C LYS A 125 -13.70 -7.68 8.66
N GLU A 126 -12.45 -7.86 8.24
CA GLU A 126 -11.29 -7.34 8.93
C GLU A 126 -10.20 -7.02 7.92
N LEU A 127 -9.45 -5.94 8.20
CA LEU A 127 -8.23 -5.64 7.46
C LEU A 127 -7.07 -5.47 8.45
N TYR A 128 -5.91 -5.94 8.04
CA TYR A 128 -4.66 -5.85 8.79
C TYR A 128 -3.63 -5.10 7.97
N ASP A 129 -2.70 -4.41 8.65
CA ASP A 129 -1.48 -3.90 8.03
C ASP A 129 -0.35 -3.95 9.04
N THR A 130 0.89 -4.00 8.55
CA THR A 130 2.10 -4.04 9.37
C THR A 130 3.09 -3.03 8.84
N PHE A 131 3.64 -2.18 9.71
CA PHE A 131 4.61 -1.15 9.34
C PHE A 131 5.46 -0.74 10.54
N GLU A 132 6.55 -0.05 10.26
CA GLU A 132 7.39 0.51 11.32
C GLU A 132 6.64 1.55 12.13
N VAL A 133 6.81 1.51 13.46
CA VAL A 133 6.13 2.44 14.37
C VAL A 133 6.58 3.89 14.13
N ASP A 134 7.82 4.09 13.68
CA ASP A 134 8.40 5.42 13.44
C ASP A 134 8.21 5.92 12.01
N ARG A 135 7.35 5.27 11.22
CA ARG A 135 7.10 5.67 9.85
C ARG A 135 6.18 6.89 9.78
N GLY A 136 6.73 8.07 10.06
CA GLY A 136 6.01 9.34 10.01
C GLY A 136 4.71 9.31 10.81
N ASN A 137 3.61 9.73 10.19
CA ASN A 137 2.27 9.74 10.80
C ASN A 137 1.45 8.50 10.49
N THR A 138 2.05 7.44 9.96
CA THR A 138 1.31 6.26 9.48
C THR A 138 0.43 5.66 10.58
N LEU A 139 0.99 5.39 11.76
CA LEU A 139 0.22 4.82 12.87
C LEU A 139 -0.96 5.71 13.26
N LYS A 140 -0.74 7.02 13.39
CA LYS A 140 -1.81 7.96 13.73
C LYS A 140 -2.93 7.96 12.68
N ILE A 141 -2.58 7.92 11.40
CA ILE A 141 -3.56 7.87 10.30
C ILE A 141 -4.42 6.62 10.40
N PHE A 142 -3.80 5.46 10.61
CA PHE A 142 -4.52 4.20 10.77
C PHE A 142 -5.42 4.22 12.01
N GLU A 143 -4.92 4.72 13.15
CA GLU A 143 -5.70 4.86 14.38
C GLU A 143 -6.89 5.80 14.19
N ASP A 144 -6.69 6.93 13.51
CA ASP A 144 -7.76 7.89 13.22
C ASP A 144 -8.89 7.29 12.36
N VAL A 145 -8.58 6.32 11.51
CA VAL A 145 -9.58 5.61 10.70
C VAL A 145 -10.30 4.50 11.48
N GLY A 146 -9.70 4.03 12.58
CA GLY A 146 -10.31 3.04 13.46
C GLY A 146 -9.50 1.75 13.64
N PHE A 147 -8.32 1.68 13.07
CA PHE A 147 -7.41 0.55 13.31
C PHE A 147 -6.85 0.60 14.72
N LYS A 148 -6.57 -0.56 15.29
CA LYS A 148 -5.96 -0.72 16.61
C LYS A 148 -4.73 -1.61 16.50
N ILE A 149 -3.73 -1.34 17.32
CA ILE A 149 -2.55 -2.20 17.43
C ILE A 149 -2.98 -3.53 18.04
N VAL A 150 -2.67 -4.64 17.37
CA VAL A 150 -2.95 -5.99 17.83
C VAL A 150 -1.68 -6.79 18.09
N ASN A 151 -0.53 -6.33 17.59
CA ASN A 151 0.74 -7.01 17.83
C ASN A 151 1.90 -6.02 17.67
N GLU A 152 3.00 -6.29 18.38
CA GLU A 152 4.29 -5.61 18.20
C GLU A 152 5.28 -6.61 17.63
N LEU A 153 6.09 -6.16 16.67
CA LEU A 153 7.01 -6.98 15.92
C LEU A 153 8.37 -6.30 15.84
N THR A 154 9.41 -7.09 15.62
CA THR A 154 10.72 -6.55 15.28
C THR A 154 11.23 -7.23 14.02
N TRP A 155 11.94 -6.47 13.21
CA TRP A 155 12.64 -7.00 12.04
C TRP A 155 13.89 -6.16 11.76
N LYS A 156 14.66 -6.56 10.76
CA LYS A 156 15.88 -5.83 10.41
C LYS A 156 15.68 -4.99 9.17
N LYS A 157 16.23 -3.78 9.23
CA LYS A 157 16.29 -2.84 8.11
C LYS A 157 17.69 -2.24 8.09
N PHE A 158 18.38 -2.36 6.97
CA PHE A 158 19.80 -2.01 6.87
C PHE A 158 20.66 -2.68 7.96
N GLY A 159 20.36 -3.95 8.26
CA GLY A 159 21.08 -4.70 9.28
C GLY A 159 20.81 -4.30 10.73
N LYS A 160 19.94 -3.30 10.96
CA LYS A 160 19.57 -2.83 12.30
C LYS A 160 18.16 -3.27 12.67
N GLU A 161 17.95 -3.60 13.94
CA GLU A 161 16.63 -3.93 14.43
C GLU A 161 15.71 -2.71 14.45
N VAL A 162 14.51 -2.86 13.93
CA VAL A 162 13.45 -1.85 13.97
C VAL A 162 12.21 -2.45 14.60
N THR A 163 11.42 -1.59 15.25
CA THR A 163 10.15 -1.98 15.88
C THR A 163 9.00 -1.65 14.95
N GLY A 164 8.11 -2.62 14.77
CA GLY A 164 6.91 -2.47 13.99
C GLY A 164 5.65 -2.82 14.77
N VAL A 165 4.53 -2.48 14.20
CA VAL A 165 3.21 -2.80 14.74
C VAL A 165 2.37 -3.46 13.66
N GLU A 166 1.56 -4.41 14.09
CA GLU A 166 0.45 -4.91 13.30
C GLU A 166 -0.81 -4.25 13.80
N VAL A 167 -1.58 -3.67 12.88
CA VAL A 167 -2.84 -3.00 13.18
C VAL A 167 -4.00 -3.72 12.50
N LYS A 168 -5.18 -3.62 13.07
CA LYS A 168 -6.39 -4.28 12.61
C LYS A 168 -7.58 -3.34 12.72
N ILE A 169 -8.48 -3.39 11.73
CA ILE A 169 -9.80 -2.78 11.81
C ILE A 169 -10.86 -3.85 11.62
N GLU A 170 -11.93 -3.77 12.40
CA GLU A 170 -13.15 -4.54 12.19
C GLU A 170 -14.13 -3.71 11.36
N LEU A 171 -14.60 -4.28 10.27
CA LEU A 171 -15.42 -3.56 9.28
C LEU A 171 -16.91 -3.79 9.48
#